data_c96380bf8f6e1dc9baa4598c4e2e55cd
#
_entry.id   c96380bf8f6e1dc9baa4598c4e2e55cd
#
_cell.length_a   1.000
_cell.length_b   1.000
_cell.length_c   1.000
_cell.angle_alpha   90.00
_cell.angle_beta   90.00
_cell.angle_gamma   90.00
#
_symmetry.space_group_name_H-M   'P 1'
#
loop_
_entity.id
_entity.type
_entity.pdbx_description
1 polymer ?
#
loop_
_entity_poly.entity_id
_entity_poly.type
_entity_poly.pdbx_seq_one_letter_code
_entity_poly.pdbx_strand_id
1 'polypeptide(L)'
;MQPDFELDPGLCYLNHAAVAPWPRRTVDAVTRFALVNGTRGAADYPEWMRTETRLRERLAGLINAASADDIALTKNTSEGLSIIAHGLDWAPGDNVVGIAEEFPSNR
;
A
#
# COMPACT_ATOMS: atom_id res chain seq x y z
N MET A 1 -15.09 -4.22 24.10
CA MET A 1 -14.08 -4.23 23.02
C MET A 1 -14.50 -3.16 22.01
N GLN A 2 -13.71 -2.14 21.76
CA GLN A 2 -14.03 -1.13 20.75
C GLN A 2 -13.95 -1.79 19.35
N PRO A 3 -14.87 -1.45 18.42
CA PRO A 3 -14.80 -2.00 17.07
C PRO A 3 -13.51 -1.55 16.36
N ASP A 4 -12.94 -2.44 15.56
CA ASP A 4 -11.74 -2.12 14.76
C ASP A 4 -12.01 -1.08 13.66
N PHE A 5 -13.26 -0.94 13.25
CA PHE A 5 -13.72 0.02 12.25
C PHE A 5 -14.85 0.87 12.84
N GLU A 6 -14.75 2.17 12.65
CA GLU A 6 -15.77 3.15 13.06
C GLU A 6 -16.39 3.76 11.80
N LEU A 7 -17.50 3.20 11.37
CA LEU A 7 -18.29 3.76 10.26
C LEU A 7 -19.37 4.69 10.80
N ASP A 8 -19.80 5.62 9.97
CA ASP A 8 -20.94 6.47 10.28
C ASP A 8 -22.19 5.63 10.60
N PRO A 9 -23.00 6.03 11.59
CA PRO A 9 -24.23 5.33 11.92
C PRO A 9 -25.15 5.21 10.69
N GLY A 10 -25.56 3.98 10.37
CA GLY A 10 -26.43 3.69 9.24
C GLY A 10 -25.71 3.51 7.89
N LEU A 11 -24.39 3.70 7.81
CA LEU A 11 -23.63 3.40 6.60
C LEU A 11 -23.40 1.90 6.47
N CYS A 12 -23.93 1.29 5.42
CA CYS A 12 -23.61 -0.08 5.01
C CYS A 12 -22.54 -0.03 3.90
N TYR A 13 -21.28 -0.19 4.25
CA TYR A 13 -20.16 -0.07 3.31
C TYR A 13 -19.79 -1.43 2.73
N LEU A 14 -19.95 -1.60 1.41
CA LEU A 14 -19.69 -2.87 0.71
C LEU A 14 -18.57 -2.78 -0.35
N ASN A 15 -18.05 -1.58 -0.64
CA ASN A 15 -17.07 -1.36 -1.72
C ASN A 15 -15.62 -1.48 -1.23
N HIS A 16 -15.29 -2.56 -0.53
CA HIS A 16 -13.95 -2.77 0.02
C HIS A 16 -12.87 -3.02 -1.05
N ALA A 17 -13.27 -3.47 -2.24
CA ALA A 17 -12.34 -3.72 -3.34
C ALA A 17 -11.74 -2.43 -3.93
N ALA A 18 -12.42 -1.31 -3.83
CA ALA A 18 -11.94 -0.01 -4.30
C ALA A 18 -11.14 0.71 -3.21
N VAL A 19 -11.81 1.39 -2.30
CA VAL A 19 -11.19 2.10 -1.18
C VAL A 19 -11.86 1.66 0.12
N ALA A 20 -11.21 0.80 0.87
CA ALA A 20 -11.75 0.33 2.15
C ALA A 20 -11.62 1.41 3.25
N PRO A 21 -12.57 1.47 4.18
CA PRO A 21 -12.40 2.25 5.41
C PRO A 21 -11.16 1.80 6.18
N TRP A 22 -10.46 2.75 6.77
CA TRP A 22 -9.29 2.42 7.56
C TRP A 22 -9.67 1.86 8.94
N PRO A 23 -8.96 0.85 9.43
CA PRO A 23 -9.05 0.46 10.83
C PRO A 23 -8.68 1.64 11.73
N ARG A 24 -9.28 1.75 12.90
CA ARG A 24 -8.99 2.83 13.87
C ARG A 24 -7.49 2.99 14.13
N ARG A 25 -6.77 1.89 14.34
CA ARG A 25 -5.31 1.91 14.54
C ARG A 25 -4.53 2.56 13.40
N THR A 26 -5.03 2.45 12.15
CA THR A 26 -4.43 3.12 10.98
C THR A 26 -4.71 4.62 11.02
N VAL A 27 -5.95 5.01 11.33
CA VAL A 27 -6.32 6.43 11.49
C VAL A 27 -5.44 7.08 12.57
N ASP A 28 -5.31 6.44 13.73
CA ASP A 28 -4.50 6.93 14.86
C ASP A 28 -3.01 7.06 14.47
N ALA A 29 -2.47 6.08 13.75
CA ALA A 29 -1.06 6.10 13.31
C ALA A 29 -0.78 7.22 12.31
N VAL A 30 -1.65 7.40 11.31
CA VAL A 30 -1.51 8.47 10.29
C VAL A 30 -1.68 9.85 10.93
N THR A 31 -2.67 10.00 11.81
CA THR A 31 -2.89 11.26 12.53
C THR A 31 -1.67 11.62 13.40
N ARG A 32 -1.14 10.65 14.12
CA ARG A 32 0.06 10.85 14.93
C ARG A 32 1.27 11.25 14.08
N PHE A 33 1.47 10.58 12.95
CA PHE A 33 2.53 10.92 12.01
C PHE A 33 2.40 12.38 11.54
N ALA A 34 1.20 12.81 11.13
CA ALA A 34 0.96 14.17 10.66
C ALA A 34 1.28 15.23 11.73
N LEU A 35 0.84 14.99 12.97
CA LEU A 35 1.12 15.90 14.11
C LEU A 35 2.61 15.98 14.44
N VAL A 36 3.29 14.85 14.49
CA VAL A 36 4.74 14.80 14.77
C VAL A 36 5.52 15.46 13.64
N ASN A 37 5.21 15.16 12.40
CA ASN A 37 5.86 15.77 11.25
C ASN A 37 5.65 17.29 11.21
N GLY A 38 4.42 17.76 11.47
CA GLY A 38 4.09 19.19 11.49
C GLY A 38 4.78 20.00 12.59
N THR A 39 5.19 19.35 13.69
CA THR A 39 5.83 20.03 14.84
C THR A 39 7.33 19.78 14.94
N ARG A 40 7.82 18.64 14.44
CA ARG A 40 9.22 18.19 14.62
C ARG A 40 9.95 17.94 13.28
N GLY A 41 9.23 18.03 12.15
CA GLY A 41 9.81 17.73 10.83
C GLY A 41 10.40 16.32 10.81
N ALA A 42 11.64 16.20 10.36
CA ALA A 42 12.35 14.93 10.21
C ALA A 42 13.11 14.46 11.48
N ALA A 43 12.83 15.03 12.66
CA ALA A 43 13.56 14.68 13.89
C ALA A 43 13.48 13.17 14.22
N ASP A 44 12.37 12.53 13.87
CA ASP A 44 12.13 11.11 14.12
C ASP A 44 12.36 10.22 12.88
N TYR A 45 13.08 10.70 11.87
CA TYR A 45 13.37 9.99 10.63
C TYR A 45 13.92 8.55 10.82
N PRO A 46 14.84 8.28 11.78
CA PRO A 46 15.29 6.91 12.04
C PRO A 46 14.16 5.96 12.45
N GLU A 47 13.11 6.44 13.12
CA GLU A 47 11.96 5.62 13.47
C GLU A 47 11.08 5.32 12.23
N TRP A 48 10.97 6.25 11.30
CA TRP A 48 10.28 6.01 10.04
C TRP A 48 10.97 4.92 9.23
N MET A 49 12.30 4.95 9.15
CA MET A 49 13.10 3.91 8.49
C MET A 49 12.89 2.53 9.14
N ARG A 50 12.90 2.46 10.48
CA ARG A 50 12.58 1.21 11.19
C ARG A 50 11.15 0.73 10.92
N THR A 51 10.20 1.65 10.78
CA THR A 51 8.81 1.31 10.47
C THR A 51 8.68 0.74 9.04
N GLU A 52 9.40 1.31 8.08
CA GLU A 52 9.48 0.78 6.72
C GLU A 52 10.09 -0.62 6.70
N THR A 53 11.21 -0.83 7.40
CA THR A 53 11.83 -2.16 7.50
C THR A 53 10.85 -3.19 8.04
N ARG A 54 10.20 -2.89 9.17
CA ARG A 54 9.16 -3.78 9.74
C ARG A 54 8.00 -4.05 8.80
N LEU A 55 7.59 -3.06 7.99
CA LEU A 55 6.55 -3.24 6.98
C LEU A 55 6.98 -4.25 5.92
N ARG A 56 8.19 -4.10 5.38
CA ARG A 56 8.75 -5.04 4.38
C ARG A 56 8.84 -6.46 4.93
N GLU A 57 9.35 -6.63 6.16
CA GLU A 57 9.42 -7.93 6.84
C GLU A 57 8.03 -8.59 6.97
N ARG A 58 7.02 -7.82 7.37
CA ARG A 58 5.64 -8.33 7.50
C ARG A 58 5.02 -8.69 6.15
N LEU A 59 5.26 -7.88 5.13
CA LEU A 59 4.77 -8.16 3.77
C LEU A 59 5.47 -9.39 3.18
N ALA A 60 6.77 -9.53 3.39
CA ALA A 60 7.50 -10.73 3.00
C ALA A 60 6.90 -12.00 3.63
N GLY A 61 6.61 -11.96 4.94
CA GLY A 61 5.94 -13.06 5.63
C GLY A 61 4.52 -13.33 5.11
N LEU A 62 3.76 -12.28 4.75
CA LEU A 62 2.40 -12.42 4.23
C LEU A 62 2.33 -13.16 2.89
N ILE A 63 3.29 -12.90 1.99
CA ILE A 63 3.34 -13.50 0.65
C ILE A 63 4.33 -14.66 0.53
N ASN A 64 4.94 -15.05 1.66
CA ASN A 64 5.98 -16.09 1.72
C ASN A 64 7.19 -15.79 0.80
N ALA A 65 7.60 -14.52 0.73
CA ALA A 65 8.84 -14.12 0.07
C ALA A 65 10.07 -14.58 0.88
N ALA A 66 11.18 -14.81 0.20
CA ALA A 66 12.40 -15.30 0.84
C ALA A 66 13.08 -14.23 1.71
N SER A 67 12.93 -12.96 1.36
CA SER A 67 13.57 -11.81 2.03
C SER A 67 12.67 -10.57 2.00
N ALA A 68 12.88 -9.67 2.96
CA ALA A 68 12.31 -8.33 2.93
C ALA A 68 12.83 -7.49 1.74
N ASP A 69 13.96 -7.86 1.15
CA ASP A 69 14.52 -7.22 -0.04
C ASP A 69 13.71 -7.53 -1.31
N ASP A 70 12.89 -8.59 -1.28
CA ASP A 70 11.96 -8.92 -2.37
C ASP A 70 10.71 -8.00 -2.37
N ILE A 71 10.59 -7.12 -1.38
CA ILE A 71 9.43 -6.21 -1.24
C ILE A 71 9.82 -4.80 -1.67
N ALA A 72 9.26 -4.34 -2.77
CA ALA A 72 9.31 -2.94 -3.18
C ALA A 72 8.02 -2.21 -2.77
N LEU A 73 8.17 -1.04 -2.15
CA LEU A 73 7.04 -0.16 -1.83
C LEU A 73 6.86 0.87 -2.95
N THR A 74 5.69 0.89 -3.55
CA THR A 74 5.33 1.84 -4.60
C THR A 74 4.18 2.73 -4.13
N LYS A 75 4.03 3.91 -4.71
CA LYS A 75 2.98 4.86 -4.30
C LYS A 75 1.58 4.45 -4.77
N ASN A 76 1.48 3.67 -5.83
CA ASN A 76 0.21 3.18 -6.39
C ASN A 76 0.45 2.02 -7.38
N THR A 77 -0.63 1.36 -7.78
CA THR A 77 -0.61 0.22 -8.72
C THR A 77 -0.03 0.61 -10.09
N SER A 78 -0.35 1.79 -10.63
CA SER A 78 0.15 2.24 -11.93
C SER A 78 1.68 2.35 -11.96
N GLU A 79 2.29 2.86 -10.88
CA GLU A 79 3.74 2.91 -10.76
C GLU A 79 4.34 1.51 -10.70
N GLY A 80 3.76 0.61 -9.91
CA GLY A 80 4.22 -0.78 -9.81
C GLY A 80 4.18 -1.49 -11.16
N LEU A 81 3.07 -1.38 -11.89
CA LEU A 81 2.93 -1.95 -13.23
C LEU A 81 3.90 -1.32 -14.23
N SER A 82 4.10 -0.01 -14.17
CA SER A 82 5.06 0.69 -15.05
C SER A 82 6.49 0.23 -14.81
N ILE A 83 6.90 0.05 -13.55
CA ILE A 83 8.23 -0.47 -13.20
C ILE A 83 8.42 -1.86 -13.82
N ILE A 84 7.45 -2.75 -13.67
CA ILE A 84 7.51 -4.10 -14.24
C ILE A 84 7.55 -4.02 -15.77
N ALA A 85 6.67 -3.25 -16.40
CA ALA A 85 6.59 -3.12 -17.85
C ALA A 85 7.89 -2.59 -18.46
N HIS A 86 8.56 -1.66 -17.80
CA HIS A 86 9.86 -1.13 -18.24
C HIS A 86 11.04 -2.05 -17.92
N GLY A 87 10.90 -2.95 -16.97
CA GLY A 87 11.93 -3.91 -16.57
C GLY A 87 11.92 -5.22 -17.35
N LEU A 88 10.92 -5.47 -18.20
CA LEU A 88 10.83 -6.68 -19.01
C LEU A 88 11.56 -6.48 -20.36
N ASP A 89 12.26 -7.53 -20.79
CA ASP A 89 12.90 -7.59 -22.12
C ASP A 89 11.86 -7.99 -23.16
N TRP A 90 11.17 -7.00 -23.72
CA TRP A 90 10.15 -7.21 -24.74
C TRP A 90 10.74 -7.64 -26.08
N ALA A 91 10.14 -8.63 -26.72
CA ALA A 91 10.48 -9.12 -28.06
C ALA A 91 9.35 -8.89 -29.05
N PRO A 92 9.64 -8.80 -30.37
CA PRO A 92 8.60 -8.75 -31.39
C PRO A 92 7.67 -9.98 -31.31
N GLY A 93 6.38 -9.74 -31.15
CA GLY A 93 5.37 -10.77 -30.98
C GLY A 93 4.88 -10.94 -29.54
N ASP A 94 5.55 -10.37 -28.55
CA ASP A 94 5.04 -10.33 -27.18
C ASP A 94 3.77 -9.48 -27.11
N ASN A 95 2.87 -9.86 -26.21
CA ASN A 95 1.63 -9.13 -25.97
C ASN A 95 1.27 -9.18 -24.50
N VAL A 96 0.47 -8.19 -24.07
CA VAL A 96 -0.11 -8.11 -22.73
C VAL A 96 -1.58 -8.50 -22.83
N VAL A 97 -1.99 -9.46 -22.00
CA VAL A 97 -3.38 -9.87 -21.90
C VAL A 97 -3.99 -9.24 -20.65
N GLY A 98 -5.07 -8.51 -20.82
CA GLY A 98 -5.84 -7.88 -19.76
C GLY A 98 -7.34 -8.19 -19.87
N ILE A 99 -8.10 -7.80 -18.86
CA ILE A 99 -9.56 -7.90 -18.85
C ILE A 99 -10.15 -6.58 -19.37
N ALA A 100 -11.22 -6.64 -20.18
CA ALA A 100 -11.82 -5.44 -20.78
C ALA A 100 -12.34 -4.42 -19.73
N GLU A 101 -12.80 -4.90 -18.58
CA GLU A 101 -13.38 -4.11 -17.48
C GLU A 101 -12.41 -3.92 -16.31
N GLU A 102 -11.12 -3.87 -16.59
CA GLU A 102 -10.10 -3.62 -15.57
C GLU A 102 -10.22 -2.23 -14.92
N PHE A 103 -9.74 -2.15 -13.68
CA PHE A 103 -9.60 -0.88 -12.99
C PHE A 103 -8.64 0.06 -13.77
N PRO A 104 -8.88 1.38 -13.81
CA PRO A 104 -8.09 2.31 -14.63
C PRO A 104 -6.57 2.22 -14.45
N SER A 105 -6.08 1.84 -13.26
CA SER A 105 -4.65 1.67 -13.00
C SER A 105 -4.00 0.49 -13.74
N ASN A 106 -4.80 -0.44 -14.27
CA ASN A 106 -4.35 -1.66 -14.95
C ASN A 106 -4.47 -1.56 -16.48
N ARG A 107 -4.75 -0.36 -16.98
CA ARG A 107 -4.89 -0.04 -18.42
C ARG A 107 -3.71 0.71 -18.98
#